data_f27d99a03242baa8debd584d045de393
#
_entry.id   f27d99a03242baa8debd584d045de393
#
_cell.length_a   1.000
_cell.length_b   1.000
_cell.length_c   1.000
_cell.angle_alpha   90.00
_cell.angle_beta   90.00
_cell.angle_gamma   90.00
#
_symmetry.space_group_name_H-M   'P 1'
#
loop_
_entity.id
_entity.type
_entity.pdbx_description
1 polymer ?
#
loop_
_entity_poly.entity_id
_entity_poly.type
_entity_poly.pdbx_seq_one_letter_code
_entity_poly.pdbx_strand_id
1 'polypeptide(L)'
;KFKVCLEYHLGNCLGPCEGKQTEDSYNKSVDEIRKLIKGDVDDVIKEHKVRMHEAVEELDFESAATIKNSIDLLHDYQSKSVVVNPSIRDVDVASVTSDDVFAYVNYMRVVNGAIIQSHSVEFKKKLDEDETDILLSTIAEMRDLFQSSAKEVLTSHSVDADWDEVGFHQPHRGDKKSLVEFSVRNLKFFMLDRQRAQEKVDPNRHANRVLQTLRDDLRM
;
A
#
# COMPACT_ATOMS: atom_id res chain seq x y z
N LYS A 1 -19.01 32.38 13.29
CA LYS A 1 -18.75 32.53 11.84
C LYS A 1 -17.30 32.16 11.61
N PHE A 2 -17.04 31.05 10.95
CA PHE A 2 -15.70 30.72 10.51
C PHE A 2 -15.35 31.63 9.33
N LYS A 3 -14.18 32.24 9.36
CA LYS A 3 -13.61 32.92 8.19
C LYS A 3 -12.87 31.89 7.34
N VAL A 4 -12.90 32.07 6.02
CA VAL A 4 -12.08 31.25 5.12
C VAL A 4 -10.62 31.21 5.56
N CYS A 5 -10.02 30.06 5.53
CA CYS A 5 -8.65 29.84 5.95
C CYS A 5 -7.64 30.21 4.85
N LEU A 6 -6.35 30.17 5.19
CA LEU A 6 -5.26 30.46 4.25
C LEU A 6 -5.32 29.58 2.99
N GLU A 7 -5.66 28.28 3.14
CA GLU A 7 -5.76 27.34 2.03
C GLU A 7 -6.77 27.76 0.95
N TYR A 8 -7.87 28.39 1.37
CA TYR A 8 -8.82 28.97 0.42
C TYR A 8 -8.22 30.15 -0.37
N HIS A 9 -7.46 31.00 0.31
CA HIS A 9 -6.83 32.17 -0.34
C HIS A 9 -5.65 31.75 -1.25
N LEU A 10 -5.03 30.61 -0.97
CA LEU A 10 -3.99 30.02 -1.83
C LEU A 10 -4.55 29.21 -3.01
N GLY A 11 -5.89 29.06 -3.09
CA GLY A 11 -6.52 28.27 -4.15
C GLY A 11 -6.50 26.76 -3.92
N ASN A 12 -6.00 26.27 -2.77
CA ASN A 12 -5.91 24.85 -2.44
C ASN A 12 -7.22 24.27 -1.89
N CYS A 13 -8.20 25.12 -1.59
CA CYS A 13 -9.47 24.72 -0.98
C CYS A 13 -10.62 25.51 -1.59
N LEU A 14 -11.73 24.85 -1.87
CA LEU A 14 -12.94 25.50 -2.41
C LEU A 14 -13.87 26.09 -1.35
N GLY A 15 -13.50 26.01 -0.07
CA GLY A 15 -14.20 26.65 1.04
C GLY A 15 -15.51 25.98 1.47
N PRO A 16 -15.60 24.65 1.60
CA PRO A 16 -16.83 23.97 2.02
C PRO A 16 -17.29 24.39 3.42
N CYS A 17 -16.39 24.75 4.32
CA CYS A 17 -16.70 25.21 5.68
C CYS A 17 -17.47 26.54 5.73
N GLU A 18 -17.40 27.36 4.69
CA GLU A 18 -18.10 28.62 4.53
C GLU A 18 -19.24 28.53 3.49
N GLY A 19 -19.57 27.32 3.04
CA GLY A 19 -20.64 27.08 2.05
C GLY A 19 -20.32 27.64 0.65
N LYS A 20 -19.03 27.85 0.33
CA LYS A 20 -18.62 28.34 -1.00
C LYS A 20 -18.53 27.23 -2.02
N GLN A 21 -18.35 26.00 -1.57
CA GLN A 21 -18.44 24.79 -2.38
C GLN A 21 -19.76 24.10 -2.11
N THR A 22 -20.46 23.68 -3.17
CA THR A 22 -21.69 22.90 -3.05
C THR A 22 -21.42 21.51 -2.50
N GLU A 23 -22.39 20.89 -1.83
CA GLU A 23 -22.28 19.54 -1.28
C GLU A 23 -21.98 18.51 -2.38
N ASP A 24 -22.64 18.62 -3.54
CA ASP A 24 -22.40 17.74 -4.69
C ASP A 24 -20.97 17.84 -5.21
N SER A 25 -20.42 19.07 -5.32
CA SER A 25 -19.05 19.29 -5.75
C SER A 25 -18.04 18.71 -4.74
N TYR A 26 -18.32 18.88 -3.45
CA TYR A 26 -17.49 18.32 -2.38
C TYR A 26 -17.49 16.79 -2.42
N ASN A 27 -18.66 16.17 -2.51
CA ASN A 27 -18.81 14.73 -2.54
C ASN A 27 -18.12 14.11 -3.78
N LYS A 28 -18.22 14.75 -4.95
CA LYS A 28 -17.46 14.33 -6.14
C LYS A 28 -15.96 14.32 -5.89
N SER A 29 -15.41 15.38 -5.28
CA SER A 29 -13.98 15.43 -4.94
C SER A 29 -13.58 14.32 -3.96
N VAL A 30 -14.43 14.04 -2.97
CA VAL A 30 -14.20 12.94 -2.01
C VAL A 30 -14.20 11.58 -2.72
N ASP A 31 -15.12 11.36 -3.65
CA ASP A 31 -15.19 10.09 -4.39
C ASP A 31 -14.00 9.94 -5.36
N GLU A 32 -13.53 11.02 -5.98
CA GLU A 32 -12.28 11.00 -6.76
C GLU A 32 -11.07 10.62 -5.87
N ILE A 33 -10.94 11.22 -4.68
CA ILE A 33 -9.89 10.87 -3.72
C ILE A 33 -9.98 9.40 -3.31
N ARG A 34 -11.18 8.88 -3.06
CA ARG A 34 -11.38 7.46 -2.75
C ARG A 34 -10.92 6.54 -3.88
N LYS A 35 -11.21 6.90 -5.15
CA LYS A 35 -10.73 6.16 -6.32
C LYS A 35 -9.21 6.18 -6.38
N LEU A 36 -8.58 7.35 -6.19
CA LEU A 36 -7.12 7.49 -6.19
C LEU A 36 -6.44 6.64 -5.10
N ILE A 37 -7.00 6.63 -3.88
CA ILE A 37 -6.49 5.80 -2.77
C ILE A 37 -6.64 4.31 -3.07
N LYS A 38 -7.71 3.91 -3.78
CA LYS A 38 -7.91 2.53 -4.22
C LYS A 38 -7.00 2.12 -5.39
N GLY A 39 -6.33 3.09 -6.03
CA GLY A 39 -5.46 2.88 -7.19
C GLY A 39 -6.16 2.98 -8.55
N ASP A 40 -7.43 3.35 -8.58
CA ASP A 40 -8.23 3.52 -9.80
C ASP A 40 -7.90 4.85 -10.51
N VAL A 41 -6.59 5.15 -10.65
CA VAL A 41 -6.09 6.42 -11.20
C VAL A 41 -6.50 6.59 -12.65
N ASP A 42 -6.49 5.49 -13.44
CA ASP A 42 -6.87 5.53 -14.86
C ASP A 42 -8.33 5.95 -15.06
N ASP A 43 -9.23 5.56 -14.18
CA ASP A 43 -10.64 5.93 -14.26
C ASP A 43 -10.83 7.41 -13.92
N VAL A 44 -10.12 7.94 -12.94
CA VAL A 44 -10.11 9.36 -12.64
C VAL A 44 -9.55 10.16 -13.82
N ILE A 45 -8.47 9.71 -14.46
CA ILE A 45 -7.93 10.35 -15.67
C ILE A 45 -8.95 10.36 -16.82
N LYS A 46 -9.68 9.27 -17.02
CA LYS A 46 -10.74 9.21 -18.05
C LYS A 46 -11.85 10.23 -17.77
N GLU A 47 -12.32 10.30 -16.53
CA GLU A 47 -13.35 11.27 -16.11
C GLU A 47 -12.87 12.72 -16.29
N HIS A 48 -11.62 13.01 -15.94
CA HIS A 48 -11.00 14.32 -16.16
C HIS A 48 -10.88 14.65 -17.66
N LYS A 49 -10.54 13.70 -18.53
CA LYS A 49 -10.50 13.91 -19.98
C LYS A 49 -11.87 14.27 -20.55
N VAL A 50 -12.94 13.61 -20.10
CA VAL A 50 -14.30 13.95 -20.53
C VAL A 50 -14.62 15.37 -20.14
N ARG A 51 -14.44 15.76 -18.88
CA ARG A 51 -14.70 17.13 -18.39
C ARG A 51 -13.84 18.19 -19.10
N MET A 52 -12.60 17.85 -19.44
CA MET A 52 -11.73 18.74 -20.21
C MET A 52 -12.30 19.01 -21.61
N HIS A 53 -12.81 17.96 -22.29
CA HIS A 53 -13.46 18.12 -23.59
C HIS A 53 -14.74 18.96 -23.50
N GLU A 54 -15.57 18.73 -22.51
CA GLU A 54 -16.78 19.53 -22.26
C GLU A 54 -16.43 21.03 -22.06
N ALA A 55 -15.42 21.33 -21.25
CA ALA A 55 -14.94 22.71 -21.07
C ALA A 55 -14.43 23.33 -22.37
N VAL A 56 -13.76 22.55 -23.24
CA VAL A 56 -13.31 23.03 -24.56
C VAL A 56 -14.51 23.32 -25.48
N GLU A 57 -15.55 22.50 -25.49
CA GLU A 57 -16.76 22.70 -26.26
C GLU A 57 -17.53 23.97 -25.80
N GLU A 58 -17.49 24.26 -24.49
CA GLU A 58 -18.02 25.47 -23.89
C GLU A 58 -17.13 26.72 -24.07
N LEU A 59 -15.98 26.57 -24.75
CA LEU A 59 -14.95 27.60 -24.94
C LEU A 59 -14.33 28.12 -23.61
N ASP A 60 -14.48 27.36 -22.52
CA ASP A 60 -13.82 27.61 -21.20
C ASP A 60 -12.40 27.03 -21.18
N PHE A 61 -11.49 27.70 -21.84
CA PHE A 61 -10.11 27.27 -21.95
C PHE A 61 -9.33 27.34 -20.64
N GLU A 62 -9.77 28.18 -19.68
CA GLU A 62 -9.13 28.30 -18.37
C GLU A 62 -9.43 27.06 -17.52
N SER A 63 -10.69 26.64 -17.46
CA SER A 63 -11.06 25.36 -16.81
C SER A 63 -10.43 24.17 -17.50
N ALA A 64 -10.41 24.12 -18.83
CA ALA A 64 -9.78 23.06 -19.59
C ALA A 64 -8.27 22.94 -19.28
N ALA A 65 -7.56 24.06 -19.18
CA ALA A 65 -6.13 24.10 -18.82
C ALA A 65 -5.89 23.59 -17.39
N THR A 66 -6.75 23.99 -16.46
CA THR A 66 -6.68 23.52 -15.05
C THR A 66 -6.87 22.01 -14.95
N ILE A 67 -7.87 21.47 -15.67
CA ILE A 67 -8.13 20.03 -15.71
C ILE A 67 -6.96 19.27 -16.36
N LYS A 68 -6.40 19.82 -17.44
CA LYS A 68 -5.21 19.25 -18.08
C LYS A 68 -4.03 19.16 -17.12
N ASN A 69 -3.74 20.20 -16.36
CA ASN A 69 -2.69 20.18 -15.34
C ASN A 69 -2.95 19.07 -14.30
N SER A 70 -4.19 18.85 -13.90
CA SER A 70 -4.55 17.76 -12.99
C SER A 70 -4.29 16.39 -13.62
N ILE A 71 -4.60 16.20 -14.90
CA ILE A 71 -4.29 14.96 -15.64
C ILE A 71 -2.76 14.72 -15.70
N ASP A 72 -1.98 15.75 -15.98
CA ASP A 72 -0.52 15.65 -16.05
C ASP A 72 0.06 15.27 -14.67
N LEU A 73 -0.44 15.85 -13.58
CA LEU A 73 -0.06 15.47 -12.21
C LEU A 73 -0.42 14.02 -11.88
N LEU A 74 -1.58 13.53 -12.33
CA LEU A 74 -1.98 12.13 -12.14
C LEU A 74 -1.07 11.17 -12.91
N HIS A 75 -0.68 11.51 -14.14
CA HIS A 75 0.29 10.73 -14.90
C HIS A 75 1.67 10.73 -14.23
N ASP A 76 2.12 11.86 -13.70
CA ASP A 76 3.36 11.95 -12.93
C ASP A 76 3.30 11.12 -11.64
N TYR A 77 2.16 11.09 -10.97
CA TYR A 77 1.94 10.24 -9.81
C TYR A 77 2.03 8.75 -10.17
N GLN A 78 1.39 8.33 -11.25
CA GLN A 78 1.51 6.95 -11.76
C GLN A 78 2.95 6.61 -12.12
N SER A 79 3.69 7.50 -12.78
CA SER A 79 5.07 7.24 -13.20
C SER A 79 6.06 7.14 -12.03
N LYS A 80 5.80 7.84 -10.93
CA LYS A 80 6.60 7.80 -9.70
C LYS A 80 6.25 6.63 -8.80
N SER A 81 5.06 6.04 -8.95
CA SER A 81 4.75 4.74 -8.34
C SER A 81 5.76 3.72 -8.87
N VAL A 82 6.25 2.82 -8.01
CA VAL A 82 7.19 1.77 -8.46
C VAL A 82 6.46 0.91 -9.48
N VAL A 83 6.56 1.29 -10.77
CA VAL A 83 5.98 0.56 -11.88
C VAL A 83 6.78 -0.72 -12.05
N VAL A 84 6.18 -1.83 -11.74
CA VAL A 84 6.85 -3.13 -11.84
C VAL A 84 6.72 -3.67 -13.25
N ASN A 85 5.53 -3.71 -13.80
CA ASN A 85 5.25 -4.08 -15.18
C ASN A 85 3.76 -3.79 -15.47
N PRO A 86 3.43 -3.02 -16.52
CA PRO A 86 2.03 -2.75 -16.90
C PRO A 86 1.21 -4.00 -17.26
N SER A 87 1.87 -5.12 -17.55
CA SER A 87 1.17 -6.39 -17.83
C SER A 87 0.63 -7.08 -16.57
N ILE A 88 1.15 -6.75 -15.39
CA ILE A 88 0.64 -7.21 -14.11
C ILE A 88 -0.48 -6.26 -13.69
N ARG A 89 -1.73 -6.67 -13.84
CA ARG A 89 -2.86 -5.76 -13.57
C ARG A 89 -3.11 -5.65 -12.06
N ASP A 90 -3.87 -6.57 -11.50
CA ASP A 90 -4.30 -6.49 -10.10
C ASP A 90 -3.82 -7.74 -9.38
N VAL A 91 -2.83 -7.57 -8.50
CA VAL A 91 -2.31 -8.66 -7.69
C VAL A 91 -1.99 -8.17 -6.28
N ASP A 92 -2.23 -9.01 -5.32
CA ASP A 92 -1.71 -8.83 -3.98
C ASP A 92 -0.38 -9.58 -3.86
N VAL A 93 0.53 -9.04 -3.06
CA VAL A 93 1.83 -9.67 -2.81
C VAL A 93 2.05 -9.72 -1.32
N ALA A 94 2.38 -10.88 -0.80
CA ALA A 94 2.65 -11.03 0.62
C ALA A 94 3.91 -11.85 0.88
N SER A 95 4.68 -11.42 1.86
CA SER A 95 5.86 -12.14 2.32
C SER A 95 5.88 -12.22 3.84
N VAL A 96 6.39 -13.32 4.36
CA VAL A 96 6.56 -13.56 5.79
C VAL A 96 8.02 -13.95 6.07
N THR A 97 8.50 -13.56 7.23
CA THR A 97 9.72 -14.07 7.85
C THR A 97 9.55 -14.00 9.35
N SER A 98 10.19 -14.88 10.08
CA SER A 98 10.12 -14.88 11.54
C SER A 98 11.50 -15.04 12.18
N ASP A 99 11.61 -14.58 13.42
CA ASP A 99 12.65 -14.97 14.36
C ASP A 99 12.06 -15.85 15.47
N ASP A 100 12.79 -16.09 16.55
CA ASP A 100 12.34 -16.96 17.66
C ASP A 100 11.09 -16.39 18.37
N VAL A 101 10.88 -15.09 18.34
CA VAL A 101 9.88 -14.36 19.15
C VAL A 101 8.82 -13.71 18.29
N PHE A 102 9.19 -13.17 17.14
CA PHE A 102 8.32 -12.39 16.29
C PHE A 102 8.23 -12.95 14.88
N ALA A 103 7.07 -12.78 14.27
CA ALA A 103 6.85 -12.94 12.84
C ALA A 103 6.59 -11.56 12.22
N TYR A 104 7.09 -11.36 11.04
CA TYR A 104 6.95 -10.12 10.27
C TYR A 104 6.30 -10.46 8.95
N VAL A 105 5.29 -9.69 8.58
CA VAL A 105 4.60 -9.84 7.30
C VAL A 105 4.61 -8.51 6.57
N ASN A 106 4.95 -8.52 5.28
CA ASN A 106 4.74 -7.40 4.39
C ASN A 106 3.65 -7.76 3.38
N TYR A 107 2.69 -6.87 3.25
CA TYR A 107 1.64 -6.95 2.25
C TYR A 107 1.73 -5.75 1.31
N MET A 108 1.61 -6.00 0.01
CA MET A 108 1.58 -4.97 -1.03
C MET A 108 0.41 -5.21 -1.95
N ARG A 109 -0.26 -4.13 -2.35
CA ARG A 109 -1.29 -4.14 -3.37
C ARG A 109 -0.75 -3.51 -4.64
N VAL A 110 -0.85 -4.24 -5.75
CA VAL A 110 -0.44 -3.81 -7.09
C VAL A 110 -1.69 -3.64 -7.94
N VAL A 111 -1.87 -2.46 -8.51
CA VAL A 111 -2.99 -2.14 -9.41
C VAL A 111 -2.41 -1.53 -10.67
N ASN A 112 -2.82 -2.04 -11.84
CA ASN A 112 -2.33 -1.58 -13.15
C ASN A 112 -0.80 -1.53 -13.25
N GLY A 113 -0.10 -2.51 -12.64
CA GLY A 113 1.35 -2.60 -12.65
C GLY A 113 2.07 -1.65 -11.69
N ALA A 114 1.36 -0.88 -10.87
CA ALA A 114 1.93 0.01 -9.87
C ALA A 114 1.67 -0.50 -8.45
N ILE A 115 2.68 -0.43 -7.59
CA ILE A 115 2.51 -0.69 -6.16
C ILE A 115 1.82 0.53 -5.55
N ILE A 116 0.56 0.39 -5.20
CA ILE A 116 -0.25 1.47 -4.63
C ILE A 116 -0.27 1.49 -3.11
N GLN A 117 -0.05 0.33 -2.50
CA GLN A 117 -0.01 0.17 -1.05
C GLN A 117 1.09 -0.81 -0.67
N SER A 118 1.78 -0.53 0.43
CA SER A 118 2.73 -1.44 1.07
C SER A 118 2.62 -1.27 2.57
N HIS A 119 2.33 -2.35 3.27
CA HIS A 119 2.16 -2.34 4.72
C HIS A 119 2.95 -3.50 5.34
N SER A 120 3.68 -3.22 6.43
CA SER A 120 4.43 -4.22 7.17
C SER A 120 3.94 -4.29 8.60
N VAL A 121 3.73 -5.50 9.10
CA VAL A 121 3.18 -5.79 10.44
C VAL A 121 4.13 -6.71 11.19
N GLU A 122 4.19 -6.53 12.49
CA GLU A 122 4.93 -7.37 13.43
C GLU A 122 3.94 -8.11 14.33
N PHE A 123 4.10 -9.41 14.46
CA PHE A 123 3.31 -10.26 15.34
C PHE A 123 4.21 -10.94 16.35
N LYS A 124 3.80 -10.98 17.62
CA LYS A 124 4.45 -11.82 18.59
C LYS A 124 3.94 -13.26 18.40
N LYS A 125 4.85 -14.18 18.07
CA LYS A 125 4.52 -15.59 17.86
C LYS A 125 3.97 -16.20 19.15
N LYS A 126 2.93 -17.01 19.02
CA LYS A 126 2.52 -17.94 20.05
C LYS A 126 3.21 -19.29 19.81
N LEU A 127 3.34 -20.10 20.87
CA LEU A 127 3.82 -21.48 20.71
C LEU A 127 2.90 -22.18 19.69
N ASP A 128 3.49 -22.83 18.68
CA ASP A 128 2.85 -23.63 17.65
C ASP A 128 2.11 -22.84 16.53
N GLU A 129 2.31 -21.51 16.38
CA GLU A 129 1.82 -20.79 15.19
C GLU A 129 2.80 -20.95 14.02
N ASP A 130 2.30 -21.52 12.90
CA ASP A 130 3.08 -21.61 11.66
C ASP A 130 3.12 -20.27 10.91
N GLU A 131 4.21 -20.04 10.18
CA GLU A 131 4.37 -18.84 9.34
C GLU A 131 3.26 -18.74 8.28
N THR A 132 2.77 -19.88 7.77
CA THR A 132 1.70 -19.94 6.79
C THR A 132 0.38 -19.44 7.36
N ASP A 133 0.05 -19.81 8.58
CA ASP A 133 -1.19 -19.37 9.26
C ASP A 133 -1.16 -17.86 9.53
N ILE A 134 -0.01 -17.35 9.99
CA ILE A 134 0.19 -15.92 10.21
C ILE A 134 0.08 -15.16 8.88
N LEU A 135 0.68 -15.68 7.81
CA LEU A 135 0.62 -15.07 6.49
C LEU A 135 -0.82 -15.02 5.98
N LEU A 136 -1.56 -16.12 6.05
CA LEU A 136 -2.94 -16.20 5.58
C LEU A 136 -3.89 -15.27 6.36
N SER A 137 -3.80 -15.27 7.68
CA SER A 137 -4.61 -14.38 8.51
C SER A 137 -4.32 -12.91 8.22
N THR A 138 -3.04 -12.57 8.03
CA THR A 138 -2.64 -11.20 7.66
C THR A 138 -3.14 -10.82 6.28
N ILE A 139 -3.05 -11.70 5.29
CA ILE A 139 -3.57 -11.43 3.94
C ILE A 139 -5.08 -11.17 4.00
N ALA A 140 -5.85 -11.96 4.76
CA ALA A 140 -7.29 -11.75 4.92
C ALA A 140 -7.59 -10.37 5.50
N GLU A 141 -6.92 -9.99 6.60
CA GLU A 141 -7.10 -8.70 7.26
C GLU A 141 -6.71 -7.53 6.35
N MET A 142 -5.57 -7.63 5.65
CA MET A 142 -5.11 -6.56 4.76
C MET A 142 -5.99 -6.41 3.52
N ARG A 143 -6.48 -7.51 2.96
CA ARG A 143 -7.44 -7.48 1.84
C ARG A 143 -8.74 -6.78 2.23
N ASP A 144 -9.25 -7.04 3.44
CA ASP A 144 -10.43 -6.35 3.96
C ASP A 144 -10.15 -4.87 4.23
N LEU A 145 -9.05 -4.56 4.90
CA LEU A 145 -8.64 -3.19 5.21
C LEU A 145 -8.46 -2.32 3.95
N PHE A 146 -7.80 -2.85 2.94
CA PHE A 146 -7.50 -2.13 1.70
C PHE A 146 -8.53 -2.37 0.59
N GLN A 147 -9.60 -3.12 0.88
CA GLN A 147 -10.66 -3.43 -0.08
C GLN A 147 -10.10 -4.01 -1.39
N SER A 148 -9.20 -5.00 -1.27
CA SER A 148 -8.60 -5.62 -2.45
C SER A 148 -9.58 -6.57 -3.13
N SER A 149 -9.72 -6.42 -4.45
CA SER A 149 -10.49 -7.30 -5.32
C SER A 149 -9.60 -8.18 -6.21
N ALA A 150 -8.29 -8.21 -5.95
CA ALA A 150 -7.34 -9.00 -6.72
C ALA A 150 -7.70 -10.50 -6.65
N LYS A 151 -7.70 -11.15 -7.82
CA LYS A 151 -7.98 -12.60 -7.93
C LYS A 151 -6.72 -13.45 -7.75
N GLU A 152 -5.56 -12.82 -7.65
CA GLU A 152 -4.28 -13.49 -7.50
C GLU A 152 -3.51 -12.90 -6.33
N VAL A 153 -2.94 -13.78 -5.49
CA VAL A 153 -2.05 -13.44 -4.40
C VAL A 153 -0.70 -14.12 -4.63
N LEU A 154 0.35 -13.31 -4.69
CA LEU A 154 1.73 -13.78 -4.81
C LEU A 154 2.35 -13.91 -3.42
N THR A 155 2.91 -15.05 -3.10
CA THR A 155 3.45 -15.34 -1.77
C THR A 155 4.93 -15.73 -1.81
N SER A 156 5.65 -15.44 -0.72
CA SER A 156 7.05 -15.82 -0.56
C SER A 156 7.24 -17.32 -0.30
N HIS A 157 6.21 -17.99 0.21
CA HIS A 157 6.19 -19.42 0.49
C HIS A 157 5.01 -20.07 -0.22
N SER A 158 5.08 -21.38 -0.43
CA SER A 158 3.93 -22.13 -0.94
C SER A 158 2.82 -22.12 0.11
N VAL A 159 1.65 -21.71 -0.31
CA VAL A 159 0.44 -21.65 0.53
C VAL A 159 -0.61 -22.51 -0.11
N ASP A 160 -1.16 -23.44 0.65
CA ASP A 160 -2.31 -24.26 0.25
C ASP A 160 -3.54 -23.70 0.96
N ALA A 161 -4.24 -22.80 0.28
CA ALA A 161 -5.47 -22.19 0.79
C ALA A 161 -6.50 -22.15 -0.33
N ASP A 162 -7.69 -22.61 -0.01
CA ASP A 162 -8.84 -22.58 -0.92
C ASP A 162 -9.76 -21.41 -0.51
N TRP A 163 -9.56 -20.28 -1.16
CA TRP A 163 -10.42 -19.11 -1.01
C TRP A 163 -11.22 -18.91 -2.29
N ASP A 164 -12.52 -18.70 -2.13
CA ASP A 164 -13.40 -18.46 -3.27
C ASP A 164 -12.85 -17.36 -4.19
N GLU A 165 -12.63 -17.72 -5.46
CA GLU A 165 -12.12 -16.85 -6.53
C GLU A 165 -10.71 -16.26 -6.35
N VAL A 166 -9.90 -16.69 -5.37
CA VAL A 166 -8.56 -16.18 -5.13
C VAL A 166 -7.51 -17.27 -5.27
N GLY A 167 -6.62 -17.14 -6.25
CA GLY A 167 -5.50 -18.07 -6.46
C GLY A 167 -4.24 -17.63 -5.73
N PHE A 168 -3.62 -18.55 -4.98
CA PHE A 168 -2.33 -18.33 -4.35
C PHE A 168 -1.21 -18.89 -5.21
N HIS A 169 -0.16 -18.09 -5.43
CA HIS A 169 0.97 -18.49 -6.26
C HIS A 169 2.30 -18.09 -5.64
N GLN A 170 3.24 -19.03 -5.61
CA GLN A 170 4.63 -18.75 -5.32
C GLN A 170 5.41 -18.65 -6.65
N PRO A 171 5.74 -17.44 -7.13
CA PRO A 171 6.40 -17.27 -8.40
C PRO A 171 7.89 -17.60 -8.29
N HIS A 172 8.41 -18.42 -9.23
CA HIS A 172 9.81 -18.83 -9.26
C HIS A 172 10.66 -18.01 -10.23
N ARG A 173 10.05 -17.26 -11.18
CA ARG A 173 10.74 -16.48 -12.22
C ARG A 173 9.90 -15.32 -12.73
N GLY A 174 10.58 -14.35 -13.40
CA GLY A 174 9.94 -13.21 -14.05
C GLY A 174 9.51 -12.12 -13.08
N ASP A 175 8.71 -11.18 -13.58
CA ASP A 175 8.35 -9.95 -12.86
C ASP A 175 7.54 -10.21 -11.58
N LYS A 176 6.70 -11.23 -11.57
CA LYS A 176 5.98 -11.65 -10.37
C LYS A 176 6.94 -12.08 -9.25
N LYS A 177 8.04 -12.78 -9.59
CA LYS A 177 9.08 -13.11 -8.62
C LYS A 177 9.76 -11.85 -8.11
N SER A 178 10.08 -10.90 -8.98
CA SER A 178 10.70 -9.63 -8.60
C SER A 178 9.84 -8.84 -7.62
N LEU A 179 8.50 -8.90 -7.76
CA LEU A 179 7.55 -8.31 -6.80
C LEU A 179 7.64 -8.95 -5.43
N VAL A 180 7.69 -10.28 -5.38
CA VAL A 180 7.83 -11.00 -4.09
C VAL A 180 9.19 -10.71 -3.47
N GLU A 181 10.27 -10.66 -4.25
CA GLU A 181 11.60 -10.28 -3.77
C GLU A 181 11.64 -8.83 -3.24
N PHE A 182 10.88 -7.93 -3.87
CA PHE A 182 10.72 -6.55 -3.38
C PHE A 182 9.99 -6.52 -2.03
N SER A 183 8.90 -7.29 -1.89
CA SER A 183 8.19 -7.46 -0.61
C SER A 183 9.11 -8.00 0.48
N VAL A 184 9.88 -9.04 0.18
CA VAL A 184 10.86 -9.62 1.13
C VAL A 184 11.93 -8.60 1.53
N ARG A 185 12.40 -7.75 0.61
CA ARG A 185 13.34 -6.67 0.94
C ARG A 185 12.73 -5.64 1.88
N ASN A 186 11.51 -5.19 1.59
CA ASN A 186 10.78 -4.28 2.48
C ASN A 186 10.64 -4.86 3.88
N LEU A 187 10.32 -6.15 3.95
CA LEU A 187 10.19 -6.86 5.22
C LEU A 187 11.50 -6.89 6.01
N LYS A 188 12.62 -7.18 5.35
CA LYS A 188 13.95 -7.14 5.98
C LYS A 188 14.31 -5.76 6.53
N PHE A 189 14.00 -4.69 5.79
CA PHE A 189 14.21 -3.33 6.28
C PHE A 189 13.33 -3.03 7.50
N PHE A 190 12.07 -3.41 7.46
CA PHE A 190 11.15 -3.24 8.58
C PHE A 190 11.63 -3.99 9.82
N MET A 191 12.04 -5.25 9.67
CA MET A 191 12.59 -6.06 10.75
C MET A 191 13.83 -5.42 11.39
N LEU A 192 14.78 -4.95 10.57
CA LEU A 192 15.97 -4.26 11.05
C LEU A 192 15.65 -2.96 11.78
N ASP A 193 14.68 -2.21 11.29
CA ASP A 193 14.25 -0.96 11.93
C ASP A 193 13.61 -1.24 13.30
N ARG A 194 12.77 -2.28 13.38
CA ARG A 194 12.18 -2.75 14.64
C ARG A 194 13.22 -3.22 15.64
N GLN A 195 14.20 -4.00 15.21
CA GLN A 195 15.30 -4.46 16.06
C GLN A 195 16.10 -3.27 16.61
N ARG A 196 16.46 -2.30 15.75
CA ARG A 196 17.14 -1.07 16.19
C ARG A 196 16.32 -0.23 17.16
N ALA A 197 15.01 -0.16 16.97
CA ALA A 197 14.11 0.54 17.87
C ALA A 197 14.06 -0.16 19.25
N GLN A 198 14.02 -1.49 19.28
CA GLN A 198 14.04 -2.28 20.51
C GLN A 198 15.39 -2.17 21.24
N GLU A 199 16.52 -2.15 20.53
CA GLU A 199 17.87 -1.96 21.11
C GLU A 199 18.01 -0.57 21.77
N LYS A 200 17.38 0.46 21.22
CA LYS A 200 17.36 1.80 21.84
C LYS A 200 16.57 1.84 23.14
N VAL A 201 15.52 1.04 23.26
CA VAL A 201 14.67 0.96 24.46
C VAL A 201 15.29 0.07 25.53
N ASP A 202 15.97 -1.00 25.15
CA ASP A 202 16.68 -1.91 26.06
C ASP A 202 18.07 -2.27 25.52
N PRO A 203 19.09 -1.44 25.78
CA PRO A 203 20.47 -1.65 25.31
C PRO A 203 21.11 -2.96 25.81
N ASN A 204 20.64 -3.49 26.94
CA ASN A 204 21.19 -4.70 27.55
C ASN A 204 20.56 -5.99 26.99
N ARG A 205 19.49 -5.89 26.23
CA ARG A 205 18.79 -7.07 25.70
C ARG A 205 19.66 -7.91 24.76
N HIS A 206 20.45 -7.27 23.91
CA HIS A 206 21.39 -7.94 23.03
C HIS A 206 22.52 -8.63 23.82
N ALA A 207 23.11 -7.94 24.79
CA ALA A 207 24.12 -8.49 25.68
C ALA A 207 23.59 -9.69 26.48
N ASN A 208 22.38 -9.60 27.01
CA ASN A 208 21.74 -10.68 27.74
C ASN A 208 21.45 -11.90 26.84
N ARG A 209 21.03 -11.68 25.59
CA ARG A 209 20.80 -12.76 24.62
C ARG A 209 22.11 -13.48 24.26
N VAL A 210 23.18 -12.74 23.98
CA VAL A 210 24.51 -13.31 23.71
C VAL A 210 25.04 -14.09 24.92
N LEU A 211 24.89 -13.57 26.13
CA LEU A 211 25.26 -14.23 27.37
C LEU A 211 24.43 -15.50 27.60
N GLN A 212 23.16 -15.49 27.25
CA GLN A 212 22.32 -16.68 27.40
C GLN A 212 22.66 -17.75 26.40
N THR A 213 22.95 -17.40 25.13
CA THR A 213 23.44 -18.33 24.11
C THR A 213 24.80 -18.93 24.53
N LEU A 214 25.75 -18.10 24.98
CA LEU A 214 27.04 -18.56 25.49
C LEU A 214 26.90 -19.48 26.71
N ARG A 215 25.95 -19.20 27.58
CA ARG A 215 25.68 -20.04 28.75
C ARG A 215 25.07 -21.38 28.35
N ASP A 216 24.24 -21.42 27.34
CA ASP A 216 23.63 -22.65 26.85
C ASP A 216 24.66 -23.50 26.09
N ASP A 217 25.55 -22.87 25.31
CA ASP A 217 26.68 -23.52 24.62
C ASP A 217 27.75 -24.07 25.59
N LEU A 218 27.95 -23.42 26.73
CA LEU A 218 28.91 -23.84 27.75
C LEU A 218 28.36 -24.90 28.74
N ARG A 219 27.08 -25.23 28.63
CA ARG A 219 26.41 -26.28 29.44
C ARG A 219 26.52 -27.68 28.84
N MET A 220 27.41 -27.91 27.85
CA MET A 220 27.75 -29.22 27.35
C MET A 220 28.56 -30.05 28.37
#